data_a742c5fc7544b52e837da202e5ea8317
#
_entry.id   a742c5fc7544b52e837da202e5ea8317
#
_cell.length_a   1.000
_cell.length_b   1.000
_cell.length_c   1.000
_cell.angle_alpha   90.00
_cell.angle_beta   90.00
_cell.angle_gamma   90.00
#
_symmetry.space_group_name_H-M   'P 1'
#
loop_
_entity.id
_entity.type
_entity.pdbx_description
1 polymer ?
#
loop_
_entity_poly.entity_id
_entity_poly.type
_entity_poly.pdbx_seq_one_letter_code
_entity_poly.pdbx_strand_id
1 'polypeptide(L)'
;MAFKYQPHWQGPLPGRSFERQTEDAINALQTQVDKVAADLAGIEGYGDFARLSYVALSANETVYADAENSMQVFVCTGNVTLTLLAANSNTSWILVKNAGTGTVTLHPAAPSITIDGSSAEVKLAPNEYVQIIGQAAGAYLVISDGRWPTAIEDVVGSFRYMG
;
A
#
# COMPACT_ATOMS: atom_id res chain seq x y z
N MET A 1 47.07 -27.62 -0.75
CA MET A 1 47.40 -26.61 0.29
C MET A 1 46.24 -26.57 1.27
N ALA A 2 46.48 -27.03 2.51
CA ALA A 2 45.47 -27.03 3.56
C ALA A 2 45.59 -25.71 4.33
N PHE A 3 44.55 -24.87 4.27
CA PHE A 3 44.45 -23.69 5.12
C PHE A 3 44.27 -24.13 6.56
N LYS A 4 45.30 -23.98 7.39
CA LYS A 4 45.18 -24.10 8.83
C LYS A 4 44.49 -22.83 9.35
N TYR A 5 43.20 -22.94 9.62
CA TYR A 5 42.51 -21.97 10.44
C TYR A 5 43.05 -22.06 11.85
N GLN A 6 43.88 -21.11 12.25
CA GLN A 6 44.22 -20.89 13.67
C GLN A 6 43.19 -19.90 14.21
N PRO A 7 42.30 -20.33 15.11
CA PRO A 7 41.50 -19.35 15.83
C PRO A 7 42.45 -18.51 16.69
N HIS A 8 42.56 -17.25 16.38
CA HIS A 8 43.21 -16.28 17.28
C HIS A 8 42.30 -16.12 18.51
N TRP A 9 42.36 -17.09 19.39
CA TRP A 9 41.83 -16.94 20.73
C TRP A 9 42.81 -16.09 21.50
N GLN A 10 42.59 -14.77 21.47
CA GLN A 10 43.28 -13.88 22.42
C GLN A 10 42.57 -14.09 23.75
N GLY A 11 43.22 -14.75 24.67
CA GLY A 11 42.74 -14.93 26.03
C GLY A 11 42.33 -13.59 26.66
N PRO A 12 41.69 -13.60 27.84
CA PRO A 12 41.16 -12.40 28.46
C PRO A 12 42.24 -11.30 28.52
N LEU A 13 41.86 -10.10 28.06
CA LEU A 13 42.72 -8.95 28.08
C LEU A 13 43.26 -8.72 29.51
N PRO A 14 44.58 -8.52 29.70
CA PRO A 14 45.14 -8.33 31.02
C PRO A 14 44.42 -7.23 31.80
N GLY A 15 43.90 -7.56 32.99
CA GLY A 15 43.27 -6.61 33.90
C GLY A 15 41.73 -6.54 33.85
N ARG A 16 41.06 -7.34 33.00
CA ARG A 16 39.59 -7.45 33.02
C ARG A 16 39.16 -8.84 33.41
N SER A 17 38.23 -8.97 34.38
CA SER A 17 37.60 -10.25 34.69
C SER A 17 36.72 -10.73 33.54
N PHE A 18 36.54 -12.04 33.42
CA PHE A 18 35.65 -12.65 32.43
C PHE A 18 34.22 -12.08 32.52
N GLU A 19 33.74 -11.82 33.72
CA GLU A 19 32.43 -11.21 33.99
C GLU A 19 32.30 -9.83 33.34
N ARG A 20 33.31 -8.95 33.51
CA ARG A 20 33.29 -7.62 32.87
C ARG A 20 33.32 -7.66 31.36
N GLN A 21 34.04 -8.64 30.78
CA GLN A 21 34.06 -8.80 29.33
C GLN A 21 32.70 -9.25 28.81
N THR A 22 32.03 -10.10 29.57
CA THR A 22 30.66 -10.58 29.23
C THR A 22 29.66 -9.42 29.35
N GLU A 23 29.74 -8.63 30.41
CA GLU A 23 28.88 -7.44 30.58
C GLU A 23 29.09 -6.41 29.46
N ASP A 24 30.36 -6.11 29.12
CA ASP A 24 30.70 -5.18 28.03
C ASP A 24 30.12 -5.70 26.67
N ALA A 25 30.20 -7.00 26.42
CA ALA A 25 29.65 -7.63 25.21
C ALA A 25 28.12 -7.58 25.19
N ILE A 26 27.46 -7.84 26.32
CA ILE A 26 26.00 -7.76 26.44
C ILE A 26 25.53 -6.32 26.22
N ASN A 27 26.19 -5.33 26.82
CA ASN A 27 25.85 -3.92 26.65
C ASN A 27 26.05 -3.45 25.20
N ALA A 28 27.10 -3.94 24.52
CA ALA A 28 27.34 -3.64 23.11
C ALA A 28 26.25 -4.23 22.21
N LEU A 29 25.82 -5.47 22.50
CA LEU A 29 24.70 -6.11 21.78
C LEU A 29 23.38 -5.39 22.04
N GLN A 30 23.09 -5.00 23.27
CA GLN A 30 21.90 -4.21 23.59
C GLN A 30 21.86 -2.90 22.83
N THR A 31 22.98 -2.18 22.75
CA THR A 31 23.10 -0.95 21.98
C THR A 31 22.81 -1.18 20.48
N GLN A 32 23.27 -2.30 19.92
CA GLN A 32 22.98 -2.65 18.53
C GLN A 32 21.50 -3.00 18.32
N VAL A 33 20.91 -3.73 19.25
CA VAL A 33 19.48 -4.05 19.21
C VAL A 33 18.63 -2.79 19.27
N ASP A 34 18.96 -1.87 20.18
CA ASP A 34 18.24 -0.60 20.33
C ASP A 34 18.37 0.27 19.06
N LYS A 35 19.55 0.27 18.44
CA LYS A 35 19.75 0.95 17.16
C LYS A 35 18.93 0.33 16.03
N VAL A 36 18.93 -0.98 15.91
CA VAL A 36 18.10 -1.69 14.90
C VAL A 36 16.61 -1.44 15.15
N ALA A 37 16.18 -1.43 16.40
CA ALA A 37 14.79 -1.12 16.75
C ALA A 37 14.42 0.32 16.36
N ALA A 38 15.33 1.30 16.59
CA ALA A 38 15.12 2.69 16.20
C ALA A 38 15.13 2.87 14.67
N ASP A 39 16.03 2.17 13.97
CA ASP A 39 16.09 2.17 12.50
C ASP A 39 14.82 1.51 11.92
N LEU A 40 14.30 0.44 12.53
CA LEU A 40 13.05 -0.23 12.16
C LEU A 40 11.83 0.69 12.39
N ALA A 41 11.78 1.37 13.52
CA ALA A 41 10.72 2.36 13.81
C ALA A 41 10.77 3.54 12.82
N GLY A 42 11.95 3.93 12.36
CA GLY A 42 12.12 4.90 11.28
C GLY A 42 11.63 4.37 9.92
N ILE A 43 11.78 3.07 9.67
CA ILE A 43 11.27 2.38 8.48
C ILE A 43 9.74 2.20 8.59
N GLU A 44 9.22 1.92 9.78
CA GLU A 44 7.78 1.84 10.02
C GLU A 44 7.09 3.20 9.83
N GLY A 45 7.76 4.32 10.10
CA GLY A 45 7.29 5.66 9.74
C GLY A 45 7.23 5.92 8.22
N TYR A 46 8.04 5.20 7.43
CA TYR A 46 7.89 5.08 5.97
C TYR A 46 6.93 3.95 5.57
N GLY A 47 6.65 3.03 6.47
CA GLY A 47 5.82 1.84 6.28
C GLY A 47 4.35 2.04 6.62
N ASP A 48 3.92 3.23 6.96
CA ASP A 48 2.50 3.65 6.88
C ASP A 48 2.04 3.82 5.41
N PHE A 49 2.85 3.31 4.46
CA PHE A 49 2.35 2.96 3.16
C PHE A 49 1.44 1.75 3.30
N ALA A 50 0.18 2.10 3.37
CA ALA A 50 -0.88 1.25 2.98
C ALA A 50 -1.26 0.18 4.01
N ARG A 51 -2.21 0.48 4.78
CA ARG A 51 -3.26 -0.51 4.99
C ARG A 51 -3.82 -0.84 3.61
N LEU A 52 -3.21 -1.79 2.92
CA LEU A 52 -3.77 -2.34 1.70
C LEU A 52 -4.98 -3.20 2.12
N SER A 53 -6.17 -2.72 1.84
CA SER A 53 -7.40 -3.50 2.00
C SER A 53 -7.82 -4.03 0.64
N TYR A 54 -7.88 -5.34 0.51
CA TYR A 54 -8.45 -6.02 -0.66
C TYR A 54 -9.84 -6.55 -0.33
N VAL A 55 -10.83 -6.16 -1.13
CA VAL A 55 -12.22 -6.57 -0.96
C VAL A 55 -12.77 -7.09 -2.29
N ALA A 56 -13.20 -8.35 -2.30
CA ALA A 56 -13.95 -8.92 -3.42
C ALA A 56 -15.46 -8.68 -3.19
N LEU A 57 -16.11 -8.05 -4.16
CA LEU A 57 -17.52 -7.64 -4.05
C LEU A 57 -18.38 -8.28 -5.15
N SER A 58 -19.53 -8.77 -4.73
CA SER A 58 -20.62 -9.21 -5.63
C SER A 58 -21.94 -8.46 -5.35
N ALA A 59 -21.94 -7.55 -4.39
CA ALA A 59 -23.08 -6.73 -3.95
C ALA A 59 -22.64 -5.26 -3.77
N ASN A 60 -23.63 -4.38 -3.67
CA ASN A 60 -23.40 -2.96 -3.44
C ASN A 60 -22.71 -2.71 -2.10
N GLU A 61 -21.84 -1.72 -2.07
CA GLU A 61 -21.04 -1.36 -0.90
C GLU A 61 -20.94 0.15 -0.76
N THR A 62 -20.73 0.62 0.47
CA THR A 62 -20.46 2.02 0.78
C THR A 62 -18.97 2.19 1.08
N VAL A 63 -18.33 3.10 0.38
CA VAL A 63 -16.87 3.30 0.43
C VAL A 63 -16.55 4.58 1.18
N TYR A 64 -15.64 4.47 2.12
CA TYR A 64 -15.13 5.57 2.93
C TYR A 64 -13.65 5.80 2.60
N ALA A 65 -13.32 7.04 2.23
CA ALA A 65 -11.94 7.48 2.07
C ALA A 65 -11.51 8.30 3.30
N ASP A 66 -11.54 7.68 4.47
CA ASP A 66 -11.33 8.32 5.77
C ASP A 66 -9.98 8.00 6.43
N ALA A 67 -9.30 6.98 5.97
CA ALA A 67 -8.00 6.59 6.51
C ALA A 67 -6.87 7.26 5.75
N GLU A 68 -6.04 8.02 6.46
CA GLU A 68 -4.80 8.55 5.91
C GLU A 68 -3.88 7.42 5.44
N ASN A 69 -3.20 7.65 4.30
CA ASN A 69 -2.24 6.70 3.72
C ASN A 69 -2.81 5.29 3.50
N SER A 70 -4.11 5.18 3.23
CA SER A 70 -4.75 3.91 2.94
C SER A 70 -4.91 3.67 1.44
N MET A 71 -4.80 2.41 1.03
CA MET A 71 -5.16 1.95 -0.30
C MET A 71 -6.22 0.86 -0.18
N GLN A 72 -7.38 1.11 -0.77
CA GLN A 72 -8.47 0.15 -0.84
C GLN A 72 -8.57 -0.38 -2.27
N VAL A 73 -8.61 -1.69 -2.42
CA VAL A 73 -8.75 -2.37 -3.72
C VAL A 73 -10.06 -3.14 -3.73
N PHE A 74 -10.98 -2.72 -4.57
CA PHE A 74 -12.27 -3.40 -4.78
C PHE A 74 -12.23 -4.16 -6.09
N VAL A 75 -12.44 -5.47 -6.03
CA VAL A 75 -12.60 -6.33 -7.20
C VAL A 75 -14.06 -6.78 -7.28
N CYS A 76 -14.78 -6.24 -8.23
CA CYS A 76 -16.21 -6.43 -8.37
C CYS A 76 -16.52 -7.48 -9.46
N THR A 77 -17.44 -8.40 -9.18
CA THR A 77 -17.72 -9.55 -10.07
C THR A 77 -19.17 -9.58 -10.63
N GLY A 78 -19.94 -8.51 -10.42
CA GLY A 78 -21.34 -8.43 -10.86
C GLY A 78 -21.75 -7.01 -11.20
N ASN A 79 -23.07 -6.77 -11.18
CA ASN A 79 -23.59 -5.42 -11.15
C ASN A 79 -23.45 -4.88 -9.73
N VAL A 80 -22.47 -4.02 -9.51
CA VAL A 80 -22.12 -3.50 -8.18
C VAL A 80 -22.14 -1.97 -8.23
N THR A 81 -22.79 -1.36 -7.26
CA THR A 81 -22.71 0.07 -7.02
C THR A 81 -21.86 0.32 -5.78
N LEU A 82 -20.78 1.07 -5.96
CA LEU A 82 -19.95 1.60 -4.88
C LEU A 82 -20.40 3.02 -4.57
N THR A 83 -21.02 3.21 -3.43
CA THR A 83 -21.47 4.53 -2.98
C THR A 83 -20.32 5.23 -2.27
N LEU A 84 -19.77 6.27 -2.91
CA LEU A 84 -18.67 7.07 -2.38
C LEU A 84 -19.20 8.09 -1.38
N LEU A 85 -18.74 8.04 -0.16
CA LEU A 85 -18.97 9.10 0.83
C LEU A 85 -17.92 10.22 0.71
N ALA A 86 -18.13 11.31 1.43
CA ALA A 86 -17.18 12.41 1.45
C ALA A 86 -15.80 11.94 1.86
N ALA A 87 -14.79 12.25 1.04
CA ALA A 87 -13.41 11.98 1.39
C ALA A 87 -12.97 12.90 2.53
N ASN A 88 -12.40 12.33 3.58
CA ASN A 88 -11.88 13.06 4.73
C ASN A 88 -10.34 13.16 4.72
N SER A 89 -9.69 12.50 3.77
CA SER A 89 -8.24 12.42 3.66
C SER A 89 -7.79 12.65 2.23
N ASN A 90 -6.69 13.40 2.08
CA ASN A 90 -6.04 13.65 0.78
C ASN A 90 -5.10 12.51 0.35
N THR A 91 -4.97 11.46 1.14
CA THR A 91 -4.00 10.38 0.92
C THR A 91 -4.65 9.01 0.84
N SER A 92 -5.98 8.94 0.80
CA SER A 92 -6.71 7.69 0.64
C SER A 92 -6.87 7.34 -0.83
N TRP A 93 -6.34 6.19 -1.22
CA TRP A 93 -6.40 5.67 -2.58
C TRP A 93 -7.45 4.58 -2.69
N ILE A 94 -8.21 4.62 -3.76
CA ILE A 94 -9.22 3.62 -4.07
C ILE A 94 -8.99 3.12 -5.50
N LEU A 95 -8.74 1.83 -5.64
CA LEU A 95 -8.69 1.14 -6.93
C LEU A 95 -9.94 0.28 -7.06
N VAL A 96 -10.71 0.48 -8.11
CA VAL A 96 -11.88 -0.32 -8.43
C VAL A 96 -11.64 -1.06 -9.74
N LYS A 97 -11.77 -2.37 -9.72
CA LYS A 97 -11.66 -3.26 -10.87
C LYS A 97 -12.99 -3.97 -11.10
N ASN A 98 -13.53 -3.83 -12.30
CA ASN A 98 -14.61 -4.70 -12.75
C ASN A 98 -14.02 -6.00 -13.35
N ALA A 99 -14.00 -7.06 -12.58
CA ALA A 99 -13.54 -8.39 -12.99
C ALA A 99 -14.67 -9.30 -13.45
N GLY A 100 -15.91 -8.80 -13.44
CA GLY A 100 -17.11 -9.55 -13.85
C GLY A 100 -17.58 -9.18 -15.24
N THR A 101 -18.78 -9.66 -15.56
CA THR A 101 -19.48 -9.38 -16.83
C THR A 101 -20.54 -8.29 -16.71
N GLY A 102 -20.82 -7.82 -15.49
CA GLY A 102 -21.77 -6.76 -15.19
C GLY A 102 -21.19 -5.36 -15.33
N THR A 103 -21.92 -4.37 -14.85
CA THR A 103 -21.47 -2.97 -14.77
C THR A 103 -21.17 -2.64 -13.33
N VAL A 104 -20.00 -2.03 -13.08
CA VAL A 104 -19.66 -1.47 -11.78
C VAL A 104 -19.85 0.05 -11.86
N THR A 105 -20.59 0.59 -10.90
CA THR A 105 -20.92 2.02 -10.83
C THR A 105 -20.30 2.63 -9.59
N LEU A 106 -19.51 3.68 -9.74
CA LEU A 106 -19.12 4.58 -8.66
C LEU A 106 -20.16 5.67 -8.57
N HIS A 107 -20.87 5.73 -7.47
CA HIS A 107 -21.97 6.67 -7.23
C HIS A 107 -21.61 7.64 -6.10
N PRO A 108 -21.45 8.95 -6.37
CA PRO A 108 -21.36 9.95 -5.31
C PRO A 108 -22.61 9.99 -4.45
N ALA A 109 -22.47 9.81 -3.13
CA ALA A 109 -23.60 9.73 -2.21
C ALA A 109 -24.41 11.05 -2.10
N ALA A 110 -23.83 12.17 -2.50
CA ALA A 110 -24.47 13.47 -2.48
C ALA A 110 -23.92 14.37 -3.60
N PRO A 111 -24.66 15.41 -4.04
CA PRO A 111 -24.20 16.33 -5.08
C PRO A 111 -22.94 17.12 -4.73
N SER A 112 -22.61 17.23 -3.44
CA SER A 112 -21.37 17.85 -2.96
C SER A 112 -20.14 16.95 -3.10
N ILE A 113 -20.33 15.67 -3.40
CA ILE A 113 -19.27 14.71 -3.64
C ILE A 113 -19.04 14.64 -5.14
N THR A 114 -17.81 14.83 -5.57
CA THR A 114 -17.45 14.88 -6.98
C THR A 114 -16.32 13.94 -7.33
N ILE A 115 -16.33 13.43 -8.55
CA ILE A 115 -15.24 12.70 -9.18
C ILE A 115 -14.77 13.58 -10.36
N ASP A 116 -13.53 14.06 -10.32
CA ASP A 116 -12.98 15.05 -11.28
C ASP A 116 -13.89 16.30 -11.46
N GLY A 117 -14.44 16.76 -10.34
CA GLY A 117 -15.33 17.93 -10.34
C GLY A 117 -16.76 17.67 -10.81
N SER A 118 -17.11 16.44 -11.17
CA SER A 118 -18.46 16.04 -11.59
C SER A 118 -19.14 15.20 -10.51
N SER A 119 -20.41 15.46 -10.22
CA SER A 119 -21.26 14.60 -9.38
C SER A 119 -21.92 13.46 -10.16
N ALA A 120 -21.59 13.29 -11.43
CA ALA A 120 -22.08 12.19 -12.24
C ALA A 120 -21.46 10.86 -11.83
N GLU A 121 -22.21 9.79 -12.03
CA GLU A 121 -21.71 8.43 -11.84
C GLU A 121 -20.61 8.07 -12.84
N VAL A 122 -19.61 7.33 -12.37
CA VAL A 122 -18.60 6.68 -13.22
C VAL A 122 -18.96 5.23 -13.37
N LYS A 123 -19.09 4.75 -14.62
CA LYS A 123 -19.44 3.37 -14.93
C LYS A 123 -18.27 2.63 -15.57
N LEU A 124 -17.96 1.47 -15.03
CA LEU A 124 -16.93 0.59 -15.53
C LEU A 124 -17.57 -0.61 -16.22
N ALA A 125 -17.25 -0.79 -17.48
CA ALA A 125 -17.59 -1.99 -18.25
C ALA A 125 -16.73 -3.20 -17.80
N PRO A 126 -17.02 -4.42 -18.22
CA PRO A 126 -16.19 -5.59 -17.97
C PRO A 126 -14.71 -5.34 -18.32
N ASN A 127 -13.83 -5.75 -17.43
CA ASN A 127 -12.37 -5.58 -17.52
C ASN A 127 -11.85 -4.13 -17.41
N GLU A 128 -12.70 -3.15 -17.15
CA GLU A 128 -12.25 -1.79 -16.87
C GLU A 128 -11.88 -1.59 -15.40
N TYR A 129 -11.11 -0.56 -15.15
CA TYR A 129 -10.73 -0.13 -13.80
C TYR A 129 -10.68 1.38 -13.71
N VAL A 130 -10.75 1.87 -12.50
CA VAL A 130 -10.47 3.27 -12.17
C VAL A 130 -9.69 3.32 -10.86
N GLN A 131 -8.72 4.20 -10.81
CA GLN A 131 -7.99 4.54 -9.60
C GLN A 131 -8.25 5.99 -9.24
N ILE A 132 -8.78 6.21 -8.07
CA ILE A 132 -9.11 7.54 -7.56
C ILE A 132 -8.39 7.79 -6.24
N ILE A 133 -8.12 9.06 -5.95
CA ILE A 133 -7.61 9.52 -4.67
C ILE A 133 -8.61 10.47 -4.04
N GLY A 134 -8.86 10.30 -2.75
CA GLY A 134 -9.66 11.23 -1.97
C GLY A 134 -8.97 12.58 -1.86
N GLN A 135 -9.74 13.63 -1.98
CA GLN A 135 -9.34 15.00 -1.67
C GLN A 135 -10.20 15.52 -0.52
N ALA A 136 -9.67 16.44 0.25
CA ALA A 136 -10.45 17.09 1.30
C ALA A 136 -11.73 17.71 0.73
N ALA A 137 -12.77 17.82 1.55
CA ALA A 137 -14.07 18.40 1.21
C ALA A 137 -14.94 17.59 0.23
N GLY A 138 -14.76 16.25 0.22
CA GLY A 138 -15.66 15.36 -0.50
C GLY A 138 -15.34 15.16 -1.98
N ALA A 139 -14.22 15.66 -2.47
CA ALA A 139 -13.81 15.45 -3.86
C ALA A 139 -12.96 14.18 -4.00
N TYR A 140 -13.05 13.58 -5.18
CA TYR A 140 -12.17 12.52 -5.66
C TYR A 140 -11.54 12.94 -6.98
N LEU A 141 -10.25 12.64 -7.13
CA LEU A 141 -9.52 12.88 -8.38
C LEU A 141 -9.22 11.52 -9.03
N VAL A 142 -9.51 11.37 -10.31
CA VAL A 142 -9.09 10.20 -11.10
C VAL A 142 -7.60 10.32 -11.39
N ILE A 143 -6.86 9.31 -10.98
CA ILE A 143 -5.41 9.22 -11.21
C ILE A 143 -5.13 8.36 -12.44
N SER A 144 -5.91 7.31 -12.62
CA SER A 144 -5.79 6.39 -13.74
C SER A 144 -7.11 5.70 -13.98
N ASP A 145 -7.45 5.51 -15.25
CA ASP A 145 -8.59 4.73 -15.69
C ASP A 145 -8.21 3.91 -16.93
N GLY A 146 -8.98 2.91 -17.24
CA GLY A 146 -8.80 2.14 -18.46
C GLY A 146 -9.15 0.67 -18.36
N ARG A 147 -8.71 -0.05 -19.37
CA ARG A 147 -8.84 -1.51 -19.41
C ARG A 147 -7.69 -2.15 -18.66
N TRP A 148 -8.02 -3.10 -17.82
CA TRP A 148 -6.98 -3.91 -17.20
C TRP A 148 -6.36 -4.82 -18.26
N PRO A 149 -5.03 -4.89 -18.39
CA PRO A 149 -4.39 -5.81 -19.33
C PRO A 149 -4.83 -7.24 -19.05
N THR A 150 -5.38 -7.90 -20.07
CA THR A 150 -5.83 -9.29 -19.96
C THR A 150 -4.77 -10.29 -20.41
N ALA A 151 -3.74 -9.81 -21.11
CA ALA A 151 -2.60 -10.60 -21.55
C ALA A 151 -1.27 -9.84 -21.33
N ILE A 152 -0.17 -10.59 -21.24
CA ILE A 152 1.18 -10.03 -21.10
C ILE A 152 1.53 -9.12 -22.29
N GLU A 153 0.96 -9.39 -23.43
CA GLU A 153 1.14 -8.61 -24.68
C GLU A 153 0.60 -7.17 -24.53
N ASP A 154 -0.49 -6.98 -23.81
CA ASP A 154 -1.06 -5.66 -23.53
C ASP A 154 -0.17 -4.84 -22.59
N VAL A 155 0.50 -5.52 -21.64
CA VAL A 155 1.46 -4.87 -20.72
C VAL A 155 2.69 -4.39 -21.49
N VAL A 156 3.22 -5.21 -22.40
CA VAL A 156 4.40 -4.86 -23.22
C VAL A 156 4.09 -3.73 -24.18
N GLY A 157 2.87 -3.66 -24.71
CA GLY A 157 2.40 -2.56 -25.56
C GLY A 157 2.37 -1.22 -24.83
N SER A 158 1.95 -1.20 -23.58
CA SER A 158 1.86 0.02 -22.74
C SER A 158 3.22 0.63 -22.44
N PHE A 159 4.29 -0.17 -22.31
CA PHE A 159 5.65 0.32 -22.10
C PHE A 159 6.31 0.96 -23.31
N ARG A 160 5.81 0.70 -24.54
CA ARG A 160 6.37 1.29 -25.76
C ARG A 160 5.96 2.75 -26.00
N TYR A 161 4.94 3.24 -25.31
CA TYR A 161 4.47 4.62 -25.43
C TYR A 161 5.05 5.59 -24.40
N MET A 162 5.91 5.10 -23.50
CA MET A 162 6.59 5.93 -22.48
C MET A 162 8.06 6.21 -22.81
N GLY A 163 8.47 6.06 -24.05
CA GLY A 163 9.82 6.36 -24.55
C GLY A 163 9.88 7.62 -25.39
#